data_954d6a0138a2cd916382b9e0302d8d50
#
_entry.id   954d6a0138a2cd916382b9e0302d8d50
#
_cell.length_a   1.000
_cell.length_b   1.000
_cell.length_c   1.000
_cell.angle_alpha   90.00
_cell.angle_beta   90.00
_cell.angle_gamma   90.00
#
_symmetry.space_group_name_H-M   'P 1'
#
loop_
_entity.id
_entity.type
_entity.pdbx_description
1 polymer ?
#
loop_
_entity_poly.entity_id
_entity_poly.type
_entity_poly.pdbx_seq_one_letter_code
_entity_poly.pdbx_strand_id
1 'polypeptide(L)'
;AMQCNEILQEKILSVYDNDGPGFPEEFFSPERVEKVLPKVTRIIPEASVIGMLLTHQKEPLIVASSQKGILQHDAFTWEVMGPSFIQKETLTRRAAASDRSLHKWIDTMNEEERAHLIGELFSVLEATGADTISQIQDGGLKSLAAMVRQLDKMEPHSKAMVQELIVGIFGSWLELLPLPELDKKRFLP
;
A
#
# COMPACT_ATOMS: atom_id res chain seq x y z
N ALA A 1 -17.70 -9.96 2.21
CA ALA A 1 -19.01 -9.51 1.73
C ALA A 1 -19.31 -10.10 0.34
N MET A 2 -18.50 -9.89 -0.67
CA MET A 2 -18.77 -10.34 -2.05
C MET A 2 -18.80 -11.86 -2.23
N GLN A 3 -18.07 -12.63 -1.43
CA GLN A 3 -18.05 -14.10 -1.50
C GLN A 3 -19.13 -14.80 -0.62
N CYS A 4 -19.89 -14.04 0.15
CA CYS A 4 -20.99 -14.61 0.90
C CYS A 4 -22.11 -15.08 -0.04
N ASN A 5 -22.91 -16.02 0.42
CA ASN A 5 -24.14 -16.41 -0.29
C ASN A 5 -25.16 -15.24 -0.26
N GLU A 6 -26.15 -15.27 -1.14
CA GLU A 6 -27.12 -14.20 -1.31
C GLU A 6 -27.88 -13.85 -0.02
N ILE A 7 -28.27 -14.84 0.76
CA ILE A 7 -29.00 -14.64 2.03
C ILE A 7 -28.17 -13.80 3.01
N LEU A 8 -26.84 -14.02 3.05
CA LEU A 8 -25.93 -13.25 3.88
C LEU A 8 -25.66 -11.86 3.29
N GLN A 9 -25.55 -11.74 1.96
CA GLN A 9 -25.38 -10.45 1.30
C GLN A 9 -26.56 -9.49 1.54
N GLU A 10 -27.79 -10.00 1.59
CA GLU A 10 -28.98 -9.23 1.90
C GLU A 10 -28.95 -8.67 3.33
N LYS A 11 -28.36 -9.39 4.28
CA LYS A 11 -28.22 -8.97 5.68
C LYS A 11 -27.11 -7.93 5.91
N ILE A 12 -26.19 -7.75 4.97
CA ILE A 12 -25.14 -6.74 5.07
C ILE A 12 -25.76 -5.37 4.86
N LEU A 13 -25.65 -4.51 5.85
CA LEU A 13 -26.14 -3.13 5.80
C LEU A 13 -25.10 -2.19 5.17
N SER A 14 -23.84 -2.30 5.59
CA SER A 14 -22.72 -1.50 5.10
C SER A 14 -21.42 -2.27 5.19
N VAL A 15 -20.47 -1.91 4.33
CA VAL A 15 -19.10 -2.43 4.30
C VAL A 15 -18.16 -1.23 4.29
N TYR A 16 -17.24 -1.18 5.23
CA TYR A 16 -16.19 -0.17 5.26
C TYR A 16 -14.87 -0.83 4.86
N ASP A 17 -14.28 -0.30 3.81
CA ASP A 17 -12.93 -0.66 3.34
C ASP A 17 -11.99 0.45 3.77
N ASN A 18 -11.24 0.21 4.82
CA ASN A 18 -10.34 1.18 5.43
C ASN A 18 -8.90 0.89 4.94
N ASP A 19 -8.56 1.47 3.80
CA ASP A 19 -7.25 1.34 3.15
C ASP A 19 -6.84 -0.11 2.86
N GLY A 20 -7.84 -0.98 2.62
CA GLY A 20 -7.60 -2.36 2.22
C GLY A 20 -7.08 -2.43 0.78
N PRO A 21 -6.26 -3.44 0.44
CA PRO A 21 -5.89 -3.71 -0.95
C PRO A 21 -7.13 -4.15 -1.72
N GLY A 22 -7.14 -3.89 -3.02
CA GLY A 22 -8.17 -4.40 -3.92
C GLY A 22 -8.10 -5.92 -4.12
N PHE A 23 -8.74 -6.38 -5.17
CA PHE A 23 -8.75 -7.78 -5.55
C PHE A 23 -8.32 -7.93 -7.01
N PRO A 24 -7.84 -9.10 -7.44
CA PRO A 24 -7.67 -9.40 -8.85
C PRO A 24 -9.01 -9.21 -9.60
N GLU A 25 -8.96 -8.78 -10.86
CA GLU A 25 -10.15 -8.43 -11.64
C GLU A 25 -11.14 -9.59 -11.77
N GLU A 26 -10.64 -10.81 -11.91
CA GLU A 26 -11.41 -12.05 -11.97
C GLU A 26 -12.25 -12.34 -10.71
N PHE A 27 -11.96 -11.66 -9.60
CA PHE A 27 -12.73 -11.76 -8.36
C PHE A 27 -14.11 -11.11 -8.44
N PHE A 28 -14.26 -10.13 -9.33
CA PHE A 28 -15.46 -9.33 -9.46
C PHE A 28 -16.45 -9.97 -10.46
N SER A 29 -17.42 -10.75 -9.97
CA SER A 29 -18.55 -11.13 -10.80
C SER A 29 -19.59 -10.02 -10.84
N PRO A 30 -20.20 -9.71 -12.01
CA PRO A 30 -21.17 -8.62 -12.13
C PRO A 30 -22.31 -8.69 -11.12
N GLU A 31 -22.86 -9.88 -10.88
CA GLU A 31 -23.98 -10.10 -9.94
C GLU A 31 -23.61 -9.75 -8.49
N ARG A 32 -22.38 -10.10 -8.06
CA ARG A 32 -21.90 -9.82 -6.70
C ARG A 32 -21.56 -8.35 -6.50
N VAL A 33 -20.99 -7.75 -7.54
CA VAL A 33 -20.65 -6.31 -7.55
C VAL A 33 -21.92 -5.49 -7.42
N GLU A 34 -22.95 -5.79 -8.22
CA GLU A 34 -24.21 -5.04 -8.22
C GLU A 34 -24.89 -5.04 -6.85
N LYS A 35 -24.90 -6.15 -6.14
CA LYS A 35 -25.55 -6.30 -4.82
C LYS A 35 -24.77 -5.68 -3.66
N VAL A 36 -23.47 -5.76 -3.68
CA VAL A 36 -22.60 -5.38 -2.53
C VAL A 36 -21.99 -4.00 -2.70
N LEU A 37 -21.58 -3.62 -3.90
CA LEU A 37 -20.86 -2.37 -4.16
C LEU A 37 -21.59 -1.11 -3.69
N PRO A 38 -22.94 -0.98 -3.81
CA PRO A 38 -23.67 0.17 -3.27
C PRO A 38 -23.52 0.32 -1.76
N LYS A 39 -23.25 -0.76 -1.04
CA LYS A 39 -23.09 -0.80 0.42
C LYS A 39 -21.65 -0.53 0.87
N VAL A 40 -20.69 -0.46 -0.06
CA VAL A 40 -19.27 -0.25 0.23
C VAL A 40 -18.97 1.23 0.36
N THR A 41 -18.33 1.60 1.45
CA THR A 41 -17.63 2.88 1.63
C THR A 41 -16.14 2.59 1.68
N ARG A 42 -15.41 3.05 0.68
CA ARG A 42 -13.96 2.91 0.60
C ARG A 42 -13.31 4.21 1.09
N ILE A 43 -12.40 4.09 2.07
CA ILE A 43 -11.71 5.22 2.68
C ILE A 43 -10.22 4.94 2.63
N ILE A 44 -9.44 5.89 2.11
CA ILE A 44 -7.99 5.77 2.02
C ILE A 44 -7.31 7.07 2.49
N PRO A 45 -6.13 7.03 3.10
CA PRO A 45 -5.39 8.24 3.42
C PRO A 45 -4.76 8.86 2.16
N GLU A 46 -4.43 10.16 2.23
CA GLU A 46 -3.90 10.93 1.10
C GLU A 46 -2.55 10.43 0.54
N ALA A 47 -1.80 9.65 1.31
CA ALA A 47 -0.57 8.98 0.85
C ALA A 47 -0.68 7.45 0.94
N SER A 48 -1.88 6.92 0.67
CA SER A 48 -2.11 5.48 0.64
C SER A 48 -1.14 4.77 -0.31
N VAL A 49 -0.64 3.64 0.13
CA VAL A 49 0.10 2.66 -0.67
C VAL A 49 -0.68 1.36 -0.73
N ILE A 50 -1.12 0.87 0.43
CA ILE A 50 -1.85 -0.42 0.54
C ILE A 50 -3.19 -0.35 -0.17
N GLY A 51 -3.99 0.70 0.10
CA GLY A 51 -5.30 0.89 -0.51
C GLY A 51 -5.28 1.12 -2.02
N MET A 52 -4.10 1.34 -2.60
CA MET A 52 -3.96 1.50 -4.05
C MET A 52 -3.52 0.21 -4.76
N LEU A 53 -3.24 -0.86 -4.02
CA LEU A 53 -2.86 -2.14 -4.61
C LEU A 53 -4.06 -2.86 -5.22
N LEU A 54 -3.86 -3.48 -6.38
CA LEU A 54 -4.86 -4.27 -7.11
C LEU A 54 -6.08 -3.45 -7.59
N THR A 55 -7.09 -4.15 -8.12
CA THR A 55 -8.28 -3.52 -8.72
C THR A 55 -9.34 -3.18 -7.67
N HIS A 56 -9.92 -2.01 -7.79
CA HIS A 56 -11.04 -1.54 -7.00
C HIS A 56 -12.22 -1.17 -7.88
N GLN A 57 -13.42 -1.46 -7.42
CA GLN A 57 -14.68 -1.13 -8.12
C GLN A 57 -15.37 0.11 -7.53
N LYS A 58 -14.80 0.72 -6.48
CA LYS A 58 -15.38 1.88 -5.79
C LYS A 58 -14.35 2.99 -5.65
N GLU A 59 -14.75 4.20 -6.05
CA GLU A 59 -13.98 5.40 -5.81
C GLU A 59 -13.77 5.63 -4.30
N PRO A 60 -12.57 5.97 -3.86
CA PRO A 60 -12.28 6.17 -2.46
C PRO A 60 -12.69 7.56 -1.97
N LEU A 61 -13.07 7.64 -0.71
CA LEU A 61 -13.02 8.86 0.08
C LEU A 61 -11.57 9.04 0.55
N ILE A 62 -10.89 10.09 0.08
CA ILE A 62 -9.51 10.39 0.48
C ILE A 62 -9.54 11.23 1.74
N VAL A 63 -8.78 10.83 2.77
CA VAL A 63 -8.76 11.49 4.07
C VAL A 63 -7.36 11.95 4.47
N ALA A 64 -7.30 13.02 5.28
CA ALA A 64 -6.05 13.47 5.89
C ALA A 64 -5.60 12.51 6.99
N SER A 65 -4.29 12.40 7.19
CA SER A 65 -3.69 11.69 8.31
C SER A 65 -2.62 12.53 8.99
N SER A 66 -2.50 12.41 10.30
CA SER A 66 -1.44 13.02 11.10
C SER A 66 -0.08 12.35 10.91
N GLN A 67 -0.07 11.14 10.33
CA GLN A 67 1.15 10.38 10.05
C GLN A 67 1.58 10.51 8.58
N LYS A 68 2.73 9.91 8.24
CA LYS A 68 3.31 9.92 6.89
C LYS A 68 3.63 8.50 6.41
N GLY A 69 3.63 8.32 5.08
CA GLY A 69 3.95 7.04 4.44
C GLY A 69 3.04 5.91 4.91
N ILE A 70 3.61 4.72 5.09
CA ILE A 70 2.85 3.51 5.48
C ILE A 70 2.15 3.65 6.84
N LEU A 71 2.60 4.51 7.74
CA LEU A 71 1.94 4.73 9.04
C LEU A 71 0.56 5.36 8.90
N GLN A 72 0.23 5.93 7.74
CA GLN A 72 -1.13 6.37 7.42
C GLN A 72 -2.12 5.21 7.25
N HIS A 73 -1.63 3.98 7.07
CA HIS A 73 -2.49 2.78 7.01
C HIS A 73 -3.23 2.53 8.33
N ASP A 74 -2.71 3.03 9.45
CA ASP A 74 -3.42 3.01 10.72
C ASP A 74 -4.55 4.05 10.73
N ALA A 75 -5.80 3.59 10.66
CA ALA A 75 -6.99 4.43 10.64
C ALA A 75 -7.15 5.31 11.89
N PHE A 76 -6.51 4.99 13.02
CA PHE A 76 -6.50 5.84 14.21
C PHE A 76 -5.66 7.11 14.04
N THR A 77 -4.86 7.21 12.98
CA THR A 77 -4.10 8.40 12.63
C THR A 77 -4.86 9.35 11.69
N TRP A 78 -6.03 8.95 11.19
CA TRP A 78 -6.84 9.76 10.28
C TRP A 78 -7.48 10.93 11.01
N GLU A 79 -7.37 12.10 10.42
CA GLU A 79 -7.83 13.34 11.04
C GLU A 79 -9.34 13.48 10.98
N VAL A 80 -9.94 13.88 12.10
CA VAL A 80 -11.38 14.08 12.22
C VAL A 80 -11.70 15.53 12.57
N MET A 81 -12.83 16.03 12.07
CA MET A 81 -13.41 17.31 12.43
C MET A 81 -14.91 17.12 12.66
N GLY A 82 -15.34 17.28 13.91
CA GLY A 82 -16.69 16.96 14.31
C GLY A 82 -17.01 15.47 14.09
N PRO A 83 -18.10 15.13 13.41
CA PRO A 83 -18.49 13.74 13.17
C PRO A 83 -17.87 13.11 11.92
N SER A 84 -16.96 13.77 11.23
CA SER A 84 -16.46 13.37 9.91
C SER A 84 -14.95 13.40 9.82
N PHE A 85 -14.38 12.58 8.92
CA PHE A 85 -12.98 12.70 8.54
C PHE A 85 -12.73 14.00 7.75
N ILE A 86 -11.53 14.57 7.92
CA ILE A 86 -11.06 15.66 7.07
C ILE A 86 -10.75 15.10 5.70
N GLN A 87 -11.53 15.50 4.70
CA GLN A 87 -11.40 15.01 3.33
C GLN A 87 -10.36 15.79 2.53
N LYS A 88 -9.72 15.10 1.62
CA LYS A 88 -8.81 15.64 0.60
C LYS A 88 -9.38 15.39 -0.79
N GLU A 89 -9.13 16.30 -1.71
CA GLU A 89 -9.61 16.17 -3.10
C GLU A 89 -8.79 15.14 -3.90
N THR A 90 -7.51 14.99 -3.58
CA THR A 90 -6.59 14.13 -4.33
C THR A 90 -5.57 13.46 -3.42
N LEU A 91 -5.01 12.36 -3.91
CA LEU A 91 -3.81 11.77 -3.34
C LEU A 91 -2.62 12.74 -3.43
N THR A 92 -1.64 12.56 -2.57
CA THR A 92 -0.35 13.27 -2.70
C THR A 92 0.27 12.94 -4.06
N ARG A 93 1.04 13.88 -4.64
CA ARG A 93 1.72 13.67 -5.93
C ARG A 93 2.59 12.42 -5.94
N ARG A 94 3.24 12.12 -4.83
CA ARG A 94 4.09 10.93 -4.67
C ARG A 94 3.26 9.65 -4.68
N ALA A 95 2.19 9.58 -3.89
CA ALA A 95 1.28 8.44 -3.88
C ALA A 95 0.70 8.17 -5.27
N ALA A 96 0.20 9.21 -5.95
CA ALA A 96 -0.34 9.10 -7.30
C ALA A 96 0.71 8.70 -8.37
N ALA A 97 1.99 9.00 -8.17
CA ALA A 97 3.05 8.56 -9.06
C ALA A 97 3.42 7.09 -8.84
N SER A 98 3.59 6.69 -7.57
CA SER A 98 3.85 5.29 -7.20
C SER A 98 2.71 4.36 -7.61
N ASP A 99 1.47 4.82 -7.44
CA ASP A 99 0.27 4.10 -7.88
C ASP A 99 0.33 3.75 -9.37
N ARG A 100 0.58 4.73 -10.25
CA ARG A 100 0.65 4.50 -11.70
C ARG A 100 1.75 3.50 -12.09
N SER A 101 2.90 3.54 -11.43
CA SER A 101 4.00 2.61 -11.70
C SER A 101 3.66 1.20 -11.24
N LEU A 102 3.12 1.07 -10.02
CA LEU A 102 2.71 -0.22 -9.45
C LEU A 102 1.62 -0.90 -10.26
N HIS A 103 0.54 -0.18 -10.62
CA HIS A 103 -0.52 -0.72 -11.47
C HIS A 103 0.02 -1.22 -12.79
N LYS A 104 0.83 -0.42 -13.49
CA LYS A 104 1.42 -0.81 -14.77
C LYS A 104 2.20 -2.12 -14.69
N TRP A 105 2.86 -2.40 -13.59
CA TRP A 105 3.61 -3.66 -13.41
C TRP A 105 2.72 -4.81 -12.96
N ILE A 106 1.87 -4.58 -11.96
CA ILE A 106 0.95 -5.61 -11.43
C ILE A 106 0.02 -6.13 -12.53
N ASP A 107 -0.48 -5.26 -13.40
CA ASP A 107 -1.39 -5.62 -14.50
C ASP A 107 -0.71 -6.50 -15.55
N THR A 108 0.62 -6.44 -15.67
CA THR A 108 1.39 -7.29 -16.61
C THR A 108 1.81 -8.63 -16.02
N MET A 109 1.65 -8.84 -14.71
CA MET A 109 2.08 -10.04 -14.00
C MET A 109 0.98 -11.08 -13.89
N ASN A 110 1.35 -12.35 -14.04
CA ASN A 110 0.52 -13.46 -13.64
C ASN A 110 0.52 -13.66 -12.11
N GLU A 111 -0.28 -14.59 -11.61
CA GLU A 111 -0.45 -14.84 -10.16
C GLU A 111 0.86 -15.31 -9.50
N GLU A 112 1.64 -16.16 -10.18
CA GLU A 112 2.91 -16.68 -9.68
C GLU A 112 3.97 -15.57 -9.57
N GLU A 113 4.06 -14.71 -10.57
CA GLU A 113 4.95 -13.53 -10.58
C GLU A 113 4.59 -12.54 -9.46
N ARG A 114 3.30 -12.29 -9.24
CA ARG A 114 2.84 -11.45 -8.11
C ARG A 114 3.20 -12.05 -6.76
N ALA A 115 2.96 -13.36 -6.58
CA ALA A 115 3.32 -14.06 -5.35
C ALA A 115 4.83 -14.02 -5.10
N HIS A 116 5.62 -14.20 -6.16
CA HIS A 116 7.08 -14.12 -6.09
C HIS A 116 7.55 -12.71 -5.66
N LEU A 117 7.02 -11.65 -6.29
CA LEU A 117 7.34 -10.27 -5.94
C LEU A 117 7.04 -9.94 -4.47
N ILE A 118 5.88 -10.38 -3.98
CA ILE A 118 5.51 -10.20 -2.57
C ILE A 118 6.46 -10.98 -1.66
N GLY A 119 6.82 -12.21 -2.01
CA GLY A 119 7.82 -13.01 -1.28
C GLY A 119 9.18 -12.31 -1.20
N GLU A 120 9.64 -11.72 -2.31
CA GLU A 120 10.89 -10.95 -2.35
C GLU A 120 10.82 -9.68 -1.50
N LEU A 121 9.69 -8.95 -1.52
CA LEU A 121 9.48 -7.80 -0.64
C LEU A 121 9.59 -8.20 0.83
N PHE A 122 8.90 -9.26 1.24
CA PHE A 122 8.99 -9.75 2.62
C PHE A 122 10.40 -10.19 2.97
N SER A 123 11.12 -10.85 2.08
CA SER A 123 12.52 -11.25 2.32
C SER A 123 13.44 -10.06 2.63
N VAL A 124 13.18 -8.89 2.00
CA VAL A 124 13.92 -7.65 2.31
C VAL A 124 13.56 -7.09 3.67
N LEU A 125 12.29 -7.13 4.04
CA LEU A 125 11.84 -6.66 5.36
C LEU A 125 12.39 -7.56 6.48
N GLU A 126 12.29 -8.87 6.33
CA GLU A 126 12.79 -9.88 7.27
C GLU A 126 14.31 -9.80 7.46
N ALA A 127 15.06 -9.42 6.41
CA ALA A 127 16.51 -9.24 6.49
C ALA A 127 16.94 -8.20 7.53
N THR A 128 16.04 -7.30 7.93
CA THR A 128 16.28 -6.31 9.00
C THR A 128 16.33 -6.94 10.39
N GLY A 129 15.72 -8.12 10.58
CA GLY A 129 15.53 -8.79 11.86
C GLY A 129 14.49 -8.12 12.75
N ALA A 130 13.63 -7.27 12.20
CA ALA A 130 12.58 -6.59 12.92
C ALA A 130 11.23 -7.31 12.73
N ASP A 131 10.41 -7.32 13.78
CA ASP A 131 9.07 -7.92 13.78
C ASP A 131 7.97 -6.92 13.42
N THR A 132 8.27 -5.63 13.45
CA THR A 132 7.31 -4.55 13.16
C THR A 132 7.91 -3.45 12.29
N ILE A 133 7.05 -2.70 11.59
CA ILE A 133 7.44 -1.51 10.80
C ILE A 133 8.17 -0.48 11.68
N SER A 134 7.68 -0.26 12.90
CA SER A 134 8.33 0.68 13.85
C SER A 134 9.75 0.24 14.21
N GLN A 135 9.98 -1.05 14.47
CA GLN A 135 11.32 -1.58 14.73
C GLN A 135 12.25 -1.43 13.52
N ILE A 136 11.73 -1.57 12.28
CA ILE A 136 12.50 -1.29 11.07
C ILE A 136 12.97 0.17 11.08
N GLN A 137 12.07 1.09 11.37
CA GLN A 137 12.37 2.53 11.40
C GLN A 137 13.33 2.88 12.53
N ASP A 138 13.15 2.33 13.72
CA ASP A 138 14.03 2.53 14.87
C ASP A 138 15.45 1.98 14.63
N GLY A 139 15.58 0.95 13.83
CA GLY A 139 16.86 0.39 13.39
C GLY A 139 17.68 1.31 12.49
N GLY A 140 17.07 2.35 11.91
CA GLY A 140 17.74 3.41 11.15
C GLY A 140 18.65 2.88 10.04
N LEU A 141 19.89 3.34 10.02
CA LEU A 141 20.89 2.94 9.02
C LEU A 141 21.20 1.44 9.03
N LYS A 142 21.04 0.75 10.16
CA LYS A 142 21.26 -0.70 10.25
C LYS A 142 20.20 -1.45 9.46
N SER A 143 18.93 -1.08 9.64
CA SER A 143 17.82 -1.65 8.86
C SER A 143 17.98 -1.36 7.38
N LEU A 144 18.30 -0.11 7.01
CA LEU A 144 18.54 0.25 5.62
C LEU A 144 19.67 -0.58 5.00
N ALA A 145 20.80 -0.73 5.69
CA ALA A 145 21.93 -1.53 5.19
C ALA A 145 21.57 -3.01 5.02
N ALA A 146 20.69 -3.55 5.86
CA ALA A 146 20.20 -4.92 5.72
C ALA A 146 19.29 -5.06 4.48
N MET A 147 18.36 -4.12 4.27
CA MET A 147 17.51 -4.07 3.08
C MET A 147 18.33 -3.98 1.80
N VAL A 148 19.32 -3.07 1.74
CA VAL A 148 20.20 -2.90 0.57
C VAL A 148 20.94 -4.20 0.24
N ARG A 149 21.53 -4.83 1.24
CA ARG A 149 22.25 -6.11 1.04
C ARG A 149 21.34 -7.21 0.50
N GLN A 150 20.07 -7.22 0.90
CA GLN A 150 19.13 -8.21 0.39
C GLN A 150 18.68 -7.86 -1.04
N LEU A 151 18.40 -6.60 -1.33
CA LEU A 151 18.09 -6.11 -2.68
C LEU A 151 19.23 -6.40 -3.67
N ASP A 152 20.49 -6.31 -3.23
CA ASP A 152 21.66 -6.56 -4.11
C ASP A 152 21.81 -8.04 -4.52
N LYS A 153 21.08 -8.96 -3.89
CA LYS A 153 21.05 -10.39 -4.26
C LYS A 153 19.95 -10.71 -5.29
N MET A 154 19.04 -9.79 -5.55
CA MET A 154 17.89 -10.00 -6.43
C MET A 154 18.26 -9.79 -7.89
N GLU A 155 17.49 -10.43 -8.77
CA GLU A 155 17.54 -10.16 -10.21
C GLU A 155 17.18 -8.69 -10.51
N PRO A 156 17.77 -8.07 -11.53
CA PRO A 156 17.62 -6.62 -11.77
C PRO A 156 16.17 -6.16 -11.91
N HIS A 157 15.31 -6.99 -12.53
CA HIS A 157 13.92 -6.64 -12.74
C HIS A 157 13.13 -6.62 -11.42
N SER A 158 13.15 -7.72 -10.66
CA SER A 158 12.51 -7.82 -9.34
C SER A 158 13.05 -6.77 -8.36
N LYS A 159 14.38 -6.55 -8.38
CA LYS A 159 15.03 -5.53 -7.56
C LYS A 159 14.42 -4.14 -7.76
N ALA A 160 14.23 -3.72 -9.01
CA ALA A 160 13.67 -2.40 -9.32
C ALA A 160 12.25 -2.26 -8.74
N MET A 161 11.43 -3.30 -8.87
CA MET A 161 10.04 -3.31 -8.39
C MET A 161 9.96 -3.32 -6.86
N VAL A 162 10.72 -4.20 -6.20
CA VAL A 162 10.79 -4.26 -4.74
C VAL A 162 11.34 -2.94 -4.17
N GLN A 163 12.30 -2.33 -4.85
CA GLN A 163 12.85 -1.04 -4.47
C GLN A 163 11.80 0.07 -4.51
N GLU A 164 10.94 0.11 -5.53
CA GLU A 164 9.85 1.08 -5.63
C GLU A 164 8.77 0.84 -4.56
N LEU A 165 8.43 -0.41 -4.26
CA LEU A 165 7.55 -0.74 -3.12
C LEU A 165 8.14 -0.25 -1.79
N ILE A 166 9.41 -0.50 -1.53
CA ILE A 166 10.10 -0.04 -0.32
C ILE A 166 10.10 1.50 -0.24
N VAL A 167 10.34 2.19 -1.34
CA VAL A 167 10.27 3.66 -1.40
C VAL A 167 8.84 4.15 -1.16
N GLY A 168 7.84 3.46 -1.69
CA GLY A 168 6.43 3.75 -1.40
C GLY A 168 6.11 3.62 0.08
N ILE A 169 6.55 2.53 0.70
CA ILE A 169 6.30 2.22 2.12
C ILE A 169 7.11 3.15 3.06
N PHE A 170 8.40 3.27 2.82
CA PHE A 170 9.36 3.89 3.76
C PHE A 170 9.90 5.24 3.31
N GLY A 171 9.46 5.79 2.18
CA GLY A 171 10.09 6.97 1.57
C GLY A 171 10.22 8.18 2.51
N SER A 172 9.18 8.48 3.30
CA SER A 172 9.24 9.60 4.26
C SER A 172 10.26 9.35 5.38
N TRP A 173 10.44 8.09 5.79
CA TRP A 173 11.47 7.71 6.76
C TRP A 173 12.87 7.75 6.13
N LEU A 174 13.03 7.30 4.89
CA LEU A 174 14.29 7.37 4.17
C LEU A 174 14.80 8.81 4.01
N GLU A 175 13.90 9.79 3.84
CA GLU A 175 14.23 11.22 3.78
C GLU A 175 14.83 11.75 5.11
N LEU A 176 14.42 11.17 6.24
CA LEU A 176 14.89 11.60 7.56
C LEU A 176 16.24 11.00 7.95
N LEU A 177 16.69 9.94 7.24
CA LEU A 177 17.98 9.33 7.53
C LEU A 177 19.14 10.25 7.12
N PRO A 178 20.22 10.28 7.91
CA PRO A 178 21.43 11.05 7.59
C PRO A 178 22.26 10.35 6.50
N LEU A 179 21.69 10.22 5.30
CA LEU A 179 22.33 9.59 4.15
C LEU A 179 23.11 10.63 3.34
N PRO A 180 24.29 10.26 2.78
CA PRO A 180 24.94 11.02 1.73
C PRO A 180 24.00 11.23 0.53
N GLU A 181 24.10 12.36 -0.17
CA GLU A 181 23.27 12.69 -1.35
C GLU A 181 23.30 11.60 -2.46
N LEU A 182 24.44 10.90 -2.61
CA LEU A 182 24.60 9.81 -3.57
C LEU A 182 23.73 8.59 -3.20
N ASP A 183 23.58 8.30 -1.91
CA ASP A 183 22.77 7.19 -1.43
C ASP A 183 21.28 7.55 -1.42
N LYS A 184 20.94 8.82 -1.19
CA LYS A 184 19.56 9.31 -1.31
C LYS A 184 19.04 9.15 -2.74
N LYS A 185 19.83 9.46 -3.76
CA LYS A 185 19.46 9.29 -5.18
C LYS A 185 19.24 7.83 -5.60
N ARG A 186 19.69 6.87 -4.81
CA ARG A 186 19.47 5.43 -5.06
C ARG A 186 18.06 4.99 -4.65
N PHE A 187 17.43 5.70 -3.70
CA PHE A 187 16.13 5.37 -3.14
C PHE A 187 15.08 6.48 -3.34
N LEU A 188 15.51 7.71 -3.62
CA LEU A 188 14.63 8.87 -3.75
C LEU A 188 14.85 9.45 -5.16
N PRO A 189 13.86 9.36 -6.06
CA PRO A 189 13.93 9.95 -7.40
C PRO A 189 14.01 11.48 -7.36
#